data_df2a4e33a44b6ebaaf6929761e345ed8
#
_entry.id   df2a4e33a44b6ebaaf6929761e345ed8
#
_cell.length_a   1.000
_cell.length_b   1.000
_cell.length_c   1.000
_cell.angle_alpha   90.00
_cell.angle_beta   90.00
_cell.angle_gamma   90.00
#
_symmetry.space_group_name_H-M   'P 1'
#
loop_
_entity.id
_entity.type
_entity.pdbx_description
1 polymer ?
#
loop_
_entity_poly.entity_id
_entity_poly.type
_entity_poly.pdbx_seq_one_letter_code
_entity_poly.pdbx_strand_id
1 'polypeptide(L)'
;MADAEIHYKLDLIVRLVDTTTGKSIRQRQVAFTAEDRIIPFLRRDEGLYVLLNRGRNDMDLTIQVTGFLPAVVKIRYAELSESFPEVEAAMIPEISTNGFIDMLTLEGHCPGMESIAAVSLKKVYGAVDSYQEKKQTLRLYYTKPLEEMSYAVIHDQQQEFEEFQIKKRLDKLSLKLTKPLQTVCRSEEKIVRIIRGMVDESGKYLLRMQDDGDGAEYLIRYVVNGKAAFKKISTESLQPLGESEERRI
;
A
#
# COMPACT_ATOMS: atom_id res chain seq x y z
N MET A 1 38.63 -7.38 -31.50
CA MET A 1 37.38 -6.64 -31.31
C MET A 1 37.24 -6.42 -29.81
N ALA A 2 37.15 -5.18 -29.36
CA ALA A 2 36.95 -4.93 -27.94
C ALA A 2 35.47 -5.24 -27.66
N ASP A 3 35.21 -6.15 -26.71
CA ASP A 3 33.84 -6.41 -26.23
C ASP A 3 33.35 -5.15 -25.53
N ALA A 4 32.26 -4.57 -26.06
CA ALA A 4 31.62 -3.42 -25.44
C ALA A 4 30.80 -3.93 -24.28
N GLU A 5 31.22 -3.66 -23.04
CA GLU A 5 30.48 -3.96 -21.84
C GLU A 5 29.42 -2.86 -21.60
N ILE A 6 28.17 -3.23 -21.62
CA ILE A 6 27.05 -2.29 -21.37
C ILE A 6 26.66 -2.40 -19.90
N HIS A 7 26.90 -1.33 -19.14
CA HIS A 7 26.48 -1.23 -17.74
C HIS A 7 25.11 -0.56 -17.65
N TYR A 8 24.17 -1.24 -16.99
CA TYR A 8 22.86 -0.69 -16.66
C TYR A 8 22.82 -0.25 -15.19
N LYS A 9 22.47 1.01 -14.96
CA LYS A 9 22.24 1.53 -13.62
C LYS A 9 20.77 1.48 -13.31
N LEU A 10 20.41 0.82 -12.21
CA LEU A 10 19.04 0.80 -11.69
C LEU A 10 18.72 2.14 -11.01
N ASP A 11 17.71 2.83 -11.51
CA ASP A 11 17.28 4.10 -10.94
C ASP A 11 16.00 3.97 -10.11
N LEU A 12 15.02 3.17 -10.55
CA LEU A 12 13.75 3.01 -9.83
C LEU A 12 13.09 1.67 -10.18
N ILE A 13 12.44 1.08 -9.19
CA ILE A 13 11.52 -0.03 -9.38
C ILE A 13 10.12 0.44 -8.95
N VAL A 14 9.13 0.22 -9.81
CA VAL A 14 7.72 0.47 -9.50
C VAL A 14 6.98 -0.86 -9.50
N ARG A 15 6.35 -1.18 -8.38
CA ARG A 15 5.46 -2.32 -8.22
C ARG A 15 4.01 -1.83 -8.28
N LEU A 16 3.24 -2.33 -9.22
CA LEU A 16 1.81 -2.01 -9.32
C LEU A 16 0.99 -3.02 -8.53
N VAL A 17 0.17 -2.55 -7.60
CA VAL A 17 -0.65 -3.39 -6.73
C VAL A 17 -2.12 -2.99 -6.86
N ASP A 18 -2.96 -3.94 -7.17
CA ASP A 18 -4.41 -3.78 -7.11
C ASP A 18 -4.84 -3.65 -5.64
N THR A 19 -5.42 -2.52 -5.27
CA THR A 19 -5.80 -2.23 -3.88
C THR A 19 -6.87 -3.17 -3.33
N THR A 20 -7.71 -3.74 -4.18
CA THR A 20 -8.81 -4.63 -3.76
C THR A 20 -8.34 -6.06 -3.53
N THR A 21 -7.50 -6.58 -4.42
CA THR A 21 -6.99 -7.95 -4.33
C THR A 21 -5.64 -8.02 -3.61
N GLY A 22 -4.90 -6.89 -3.54
CA GLY A 22 -3.53 -6.78 -3.06
C GLY A 22 -2.53 -7.56 -3.90
N LYS A 23 -2.90 -7.95 -5.10
CA LYS A 23 -2.02 -8.68 -6.00
C LYS A 23 -1.30 -7.72 -6.94
N SER A 24 -0.08 -8.09 -7.31
CA SER A 24 0.63 -7.38 -8.38
C SER A 24 -0.15 -7.41 -9.68
N ILE A 25 -0.27 -6.27 -10.34
CA ILE A 25 -0.96 -6.14 -11.62
C ILE A 25 -0.06 -6.67 -12.72
N ARG A 26 -0.47 -7.79 -13.30
CA ARG A 26 0.23 -8.46 -14.40
C ARG A 26 -0.55 -8.27 -15.70
N GLN A 27 0.14 -8.28 -16.84
CA GLN A 27 -0.48 -8.37 -18.19
C GLN A 27 -1.43 -7.23 -18.57
N ARG A 28 -1.23 -6.01 -18.08
CA ARG A 28 -1.99 -4.83 -18.48
C ARG A 28 -1.11 -3.87 -19.28
N GLN A 29 -1.75 -3.05 -20.11
CA GLN A 29 -1.07 -1.91 -20.73
C GLN A 29 -0.87 -0.85 -19.64
N VAL A 30 0.36 -0.37 -19.50
CA VAL A 30 0.75 0.61 -18.51
C VAL A 30 1.49 1.74 -19.19
N ALA A 31 1.10 2.97 -18.88
CA ALA A 31 1.82 4.17 -19.26
C ALA A 31 2.32 4.89 -18.01
N PHE A 32 3.55 5.36 -18.09
CA PHE A 32 4.20 6.15 -17.05
C PHE A 32 4.51 7.53 -17.62
N THR A 33 4.08 8.60 -16.95
CA THR A 33 4.35 9.97 -17.35
C THR A 33 4.84 10.79 -16.16
N ALA A 34 5.75 11.71 -16.38
CA ALA A 34 6.15 12.74 -15.44
C ALA A 34 6.34 14.05 -16.22
N GLU A 35 5.85 15.18 -15.69
CA GLU A 35 5.90 16.47 -16.37
C GLU A 35 5.40 16.39 -17.83
N ASP A 36 4.27 15.71 -18.05
CA ASP A 36 3.65 15.46 -19.36
C ASP A 36 4.53 14.70 -20.38
N ARG A 37 5.62 14.08 -19.92
CA ARG A 37 6.50 13.28 -20.76
C ARG A 37 6.38 11.79 -20.43
N ILE A 38 6.37 10.97 -21.48
CA ILE A 38 6.38 9.52 -21.31
C ILE A 38 7.75 9.08 -20.75
N ILE A 39 7.70 8.35 -19.64
CA ILE A 39 8.88 7.75 -19.02
C ILE A 39 8.93 6.27 -19.43
N PRO A 40 9.96 5.82 -20.15
CA PRO A 40 10.07 4.44 -20.62
C PRO A 40 10.53 3.52 -19.49
N PHE A 41 9.62 2.80 -18.89
CA PHE A 41 9.93 1.72 -17.95
C PHE A 41 10.05 0.38 -18.70
N LEU A 42 10.99 -0.44 -18.27
CA LEU A 42 11.11 -1.82 -18.71
C LEU A 42 10.24 -2.70 -17.82
N ARG A 43 9.30 -3.41 -18.43
CA ARG A 43 8.50 -4.39 -17.72
C ARG A 43 9.35 -5.62 -17.38
N ARG A 44 9.21 -6.10 -16.15
CA ARG A 44 9.74 -7.37 -15.67
C ARG A 44 8.59 -8.30 -15.26
N ASP A 45 8.92 -9.52 -14.92
CA ASP A 45 7.94 -10.46 -14.42
C ASP A 45 7.29 -9.94 -13.12
N GLU A 46 6.14 -10.49 -12.76
CA GLU A 46 5.44 -10.22 -11.50
C GLU A 46 4.89 -8.79 -11.31
N GLY A 47 4.70 -8.03 -12.39
CA GLY A 47 4.13 -6.68 -12.30
C GLY A 47 5.11 -5.62 -11.82
N LEU A 48 6.43 -5.90 -11.96
CA LEU A 48 7.49 -4.95 -11.71
C LEU A 48 7.83 -4.17 -12.97
N TYR A 49 8.10 -2.89 -12.80
CA TYR A 49 8.55 -1.96 -13.84
C TYR A 49 9.83 -1.29 -13.39
N VAL A 50 10.84 -1.28 -14.26
CA VAL A 50 12.20 -0.86 -13.92
C VAL A 50 12.61 0.32 -14.78
N LEU A 51 13.09 1.38 -14.16
CA LEU A 51 13.69 2.53 -14.81
C LEU A 51 15.23 2.40 -14.74
N LEU A 52 15.87 2.53 -15.88
CA LEU A 52 17.33 2.39 -16.01
C LEU A 52 17.94 3.63 -16.68
N ASN A 53 19.16 4.01 -16.25
CA ASN A 53 20.02 5.00 -16.88
C ASN A 53 19.37 6.39 -17.13
N ARG A 54 18.44 6.82 -16.28
CA ARG A 54 17.75 8.13 -16.37
C ARG A 54 18.16 9.11 -15.28
N GLY A 55 18.92 8.63 -14.30
CA GLY A 55 19.28 9.40 -13.12
C GLY A 55 18.18 9.36 -12.04
N ARG A 56 18.57 9.76 -10.84
CA ARG A 56 17.71 9.75 -9.65
C ARG A 56 17.27 11.15 -9.31
N ASN A 57 16.29 11.65 -10.05
CA ASN A 57 15.68 12.95 -9.81
C ASN A 57 14.29 12.76 -9.19
N ASP A 58 13.97 13.50 -8.17
CA ASP A 58 12.64 13.53 -7.59
C ASP A 58 11.61 13.88 -8.65
N MET A 59 10.49 13.17 -8.66
CA MET A 59 9.42 13.39 -9.64
C MET A 59 8.06 12.95 -9.09
N ASP A 60 7.02 13.50 -9.66
CA ASP A 60 5.66 13.02 -9.49
C ASP A 60 5.31 12.16 -10.70
N LEU A 61 5.23 10.85 -10.47
CA LEU A 61 5.03 9.85 -11.51
C LEU A 61 3.54 9.52 -11.64
N THR A 62 2.95 9.90 -12.75
CA THR A 62 1.57 9.51 -13.10
C THR A 62 1.59 8.15 -13.79
N ILE A 63 0.78 7.24 -13.29
CA ILE A 63 0.66 5.85 -13.74
C ILE A 63 -0.74 5.61 -14.24
N GLN A 64 -0.87 5.16 -15.49
CA GLN A 64 -2.14 4.80 -16.09
C GLN A 64 -2.12 3.31 -16.45
N VAL A 65 -3.11 2.57 -15.99
CA VAL A 65 -3.27 1.12 -16.23
C VAL A 65 -4.69 0.87 -16.72
N THR A 66 -4.83 0.11 -17.80
CA THR A 66 -6.17 -0.22 -18.32
C THR A 66 -7.03 -0.92 -17.26
N GLY A 67 -8.21 -0.37 -16.97
CA GLY A 67 -9.15 -0.86 -15.97
C GLY A 67 -8.85 -0.42 -14.53
N PHE A 68 -7.98 0.59 -14.37
CA PHE A 68 -7.68 1.21 -13.09
C PHE A 68 -7.74 2.73 -13.21
N LEU A 69 -8.08 3.41 -12.12
CA LEU A 69 -7.99 4.85 -12.04
C LEU A 69 -6.51 5.29 -12.13
N PRO A 70 -6.21 6.42 -12.79
CA PRO A 70 -4.86 6.97 -12.78
C PRO A 70 -4.36 7.20 -11.36
N ALA A 71 -3.11 6.88 -11.09
CA ALA A 71 -2.47 7.11 -9.81
C ALA A 71 -1.24 8.02 -9.97
N VAL A 72 -1.02 8.91 -9.00
CA VAL A 72 0.19 9.74 -8.92
C VAL A 72 1.03 9.26 -7.74
N VAL A 73 2.28 8.92 -8.00
CA VAL A 73 3.24 8.48 -6.98
C VAL A 73 4.36 9.50 -6.87
N LYS A 74 4.52 10.08 -5.70
CA LYS A 74 5.61 11.03 -5.43
C LYS A 74 6.90 10.27 -5.17
N ILE A 75 7.83 10.34 -6.11
CA ILE A 75 9.16 9.73 -5.98
C ILE A 75 10.09 10.74 -5.32
N ARG A 76 10.57 10.40 -4.14
CA ARG A 76 11.55 11.18 -3.38
C ARG A 76 12.72 10.27 -3.06
N TYR A 77 13.79 10.39 -3.83
CA TYR A 77 14.93 9.47 -3.74
C TYR A 77 15.62 9.47 -2.38
N ALA A 78 15.56 10.57 -1.66
CA ALA A 78 16.08 10.64 -0.28
C ALA A 78 15.36 9.68 0.70
N GLU A 79 14.13 9.27 0.38
CA GLU A 79 13.32 8.36 1.19
C GLU A 79 13.47 6.89 0.79
N LEU A 80 14.10 6.62 -0.37
CA LEU A 80 14.26 5.29 -0.93
C LEU A 80 15.60 4.68 -0.54
N SER A 81 15.67 3.35 -0.65
CA SER A 81 16.93 2.62 -0.49
C SER A 81 17.90 2.95 -1.63
N GLU A 82 19.14 3.29 -1.32
CA GLU A 82 20.15 3.56 -2.34
C GLU A 82 20.46 2.35 -3.23
N SER A 83 20.49 1.16 -2.65
CA SER A 83 20.82 -0.07 -3.39
C SER A 83 19.63 -0.67 -4.12
N PHE A 84 18.41 -0.40 -3.64
CA PHE A 84 17.18 -0.97 -4.18
C PHE A 84 16.01 0.04 -4.05
N PRO A 85 15.97 1.06 -4.92
CA PRO A 85 14.96 2.10 -4.88
C PRO A 85 13.63 1.55 -5.42
N GLU A 86 12.76 1.07 -4.54
CA GLU A 86 11.45 0.51 -4.88
C GLU A 86 10.33 1.35 -4.30
N VAL A 87 9.28 1.53 -5.09
CA VAL A 87 8.01 2.14 -4.68
C VAL A 87 6.85 1.23 -5.06
N GLU A 88 5.85 1.18 -4.19
CA GLU A 88 4.57 0.51 -4.47
C GLU A 88 3.55 1.55 -4.94
N ALA A 89 2.98 1.32 -6.11
CA ALA A 89 1.88 2.12 -6.64
C ALA A 89 0.56 1.39 -6.40
N ALA A 90 -0.26 1.93 -5.53
CA ALA A 90 -1.59 1.43 -5.23
C ALA A 90 -2.56 1.84 -6.35
N MET A 91 -3.04 0.86 -7.10
CA MET A 91 -3.96 1.07 -8.22
C MET A 91 -5.39 0.71 -7.81
N ILE A 92 -6.30 1.66 -7.93
CA ILE A 92 -7.72 1.46 -7.62
C ILE A 92 -8.44 1.02 -8.90
N PRO A 93 -9.08 -0.16 -8.94
CA PRO A 93 -9.84 -0.59 -10.11
C PRO A 93 -10.93 0.41 -10.46
N GLU A 94 -11.13 0.67 -11.75
CA GLU A 94 -12.36 1.31 -12.23
C GLU A 94 -13.55 0.40 -11.90
N ILE A 95 -14.69 1.01 -11.52
CA ILE A 95 -15.93 0.24 -11.36
C ILE A 95 -16.35 -0.21 -12.74
N SER A 96 -16.09 -1.47 -13.05
CA SER A 96 -16.64 -2.10 -14.23
C SER A 96 -18.09 -2.43 -13.95
N THR A 97 -19.00 -1.97 -14.79
CA THR A 97 -20.43 -2.32 -14.76
C THR A 97 -20.70 -3.82 -14.96
N ASN A 98 -19.66 -4.61 -15.24
CA ASN A 98 -19.71 -6.05 -15.47
C ASN A 98 -19.01 -6.89 -14.38
N GLY A 99 -18.54 -6.29 -13.29
CA GLY A 99 -17.79 -6.99 -12.26
C GLY A 99 -18.65 -7.31 -11.04
N PHE A 100 -18.91 -8.57 -10.80
CA PHE A 100 -19.59 -9.17 -9.63
C PHE A 100 -18.76 -9.11 -8.32
N ILE A 101 -17.99 -8.08 -8.09
CA ILE A 101 -17.32 -7.90 -6.80
C ILE A 101 -18.06 -6.78 -6.08
N ASP A 102 -18.78 -7.13 -5.04
CA ASP A 102 -19.37 -6.15 -4.15
C ASP A 102 -18.23 -5.34 -3.52
N MET A 103 -18.17 -4.08 -3.90
CA MET A 103 -17.13 -3.15 -3.47
C MET A 103 -17.76 -2.09 -2.57
N LEU A 104 -17.23 -1.97 -1.39
CA LEU A 104 -17.51 -0.85 -0.51
C LEU A 104 -16.66 0.34 -0.95
N THR A 105 -17.30 1.46 -1.18
CA THR A 105 -16.61 2.70 -1.55
C THR A 105 -16.80 3.73 -0.45
N LEU A 106 -15.71 4.27 0.04
CA LEU A 106 -15.67 5.42 0.93
C LEU A 106 -15.03 6.57 0.18
N GLU A 107 -15.78 7.64 -0.03
CA GLU A 107 -15.31 8.84 -0.73
C GLU A 107 -15.74 10.08 0.02
N GLY A 108 -14.99 11.16 -0.12
CA GLY A 108 -15.29 12.43 0.51
C GLY A 108 -14.19 13.46 0.26
N HIS A 109 -14.27 14.53 1.03
CA HIS A 109 -13.30 15.62 0.99
C HIS A 109 -12.93 16.02 2.41
N CYS A 110 -11.64 16.04 2.70
CA CYS A 110 -11.08 16.51 3.97
C CYS A 110 -9.81 17.32 3.68
N PRO A 111 -9.87 18.66 3.78
CA PRO A 111 -8.70 19.51 3.55
C PRO A 111 -7.53 19.13 4.43
N GLY A 112 -6.33 19.04 3.83
CA GLY A 112 -5.11 18.63 4.54
C GLY A 112 -4.97 17.12 4.74
N MET A 113 -5.88 16.30 4.19
CA MET A 113 -5.69 14.86 4.17
C MET A 113 -4.53 14.48 3.24
N GLU A 114 -3.59 13.69 3.75
CA GLU A 114 -2.38 13.27 3.05
C GLU A 114 -2.47 11.80 2.60
N SER A 115 -3.14 10.96 3.40
CA SER A 115 -3.31 9.55 3.06
C SER A 115 -4.51 8.94 3.77
N ILE A 116 -5.05 7.88 3.17
CA ILE A 116 -6.08 7.03 3.74
C ILE A 116 -5.78 5.57 3.45
N ALA A 117 -5.93 4.71 4.46
CA ALA A 117 -5.77 3.27 4.34
C ALA A 117 -6.73 2.54 5.27
N ALA A 118 -7.08 1.31 4.93
CA ALA A 118 -7.91 0.44 5.74
C ALA A 118 -7.32 -0.95 5.90
N VAL A 119 -7.75 -1.64 6.95
CA VAL A 119 -7.52 -3.07 7.14
C VAL A 119 -8.83 -3.74 7.50
N SER A 120 -9.07 -4.94 6.94
CA SER A 120 -10.24 -5.76 7.32
C SER A 120 -9.94 -6.49 8.62
N LEU A 121 -10.84 -6.38 9.60
CA LEU A 121 -10.73 -7.07 10.88
C LEU A 121 -11.09 -8.58 10.78
N LYS A 122 -11.76 -8.98 9.69
CA LYS A 122 -12.14 -10.37 9.41
C LYS A 122 -11.04 -11.15 8.65
N LYS A 123 -10.29 -10.49 7.76
CA LYS A 123 -9.28 -11.14 6.90
C LYS A 123 -7.90 -11.17 7.54
N VAL A 124 -7.72 -12.09 8.48
CA VAL A 124 -6.45 -12.29 9.17
C VAL A 124 -5.53 -13.21 8.35
N TYR A 125 -4.28 -12.79 8.18
CA TYR A 125 -3.22 -13.51 7.46
C TYR A 125 -2.27 -14.26 8.39
N GLY A 126 -2.16 -13.84 9.64
CA GLY A 126 -1.32 -14.47 10.63
C GLY A 126 -1.52 -13.85 12.00
N ALA A 127 -0.85 -14.40 13.01
CA ALA A 127 -0.80 -13.84 14.36
C ALA A 127 0.64 -13.79 14.85
N VAL A 128 0.99 -12.71 15.54
CA VAL A 128 2.33 -12.48 16.10
C VAL A 128 2.58 -13.47 17.24
N ASP A 129 3.70 -14.18 17.19
CA ASP A 129 4.27 -14.90 18.32
C ASP A 129 5.20 -13.96 19.10
N SER A 130 6.18 -13.39 18.42
CA SER A 130 7.15 -12.48 19.03
C SER A 130 7.77 -11.53 18.01
N TYR A 131 8.23 -10.38 18.48
CA TYR A 131 8.99 -9.41 17.70
C TYR A 131 10.34 -9.13 18.33
N GLN A 132 11.42 -9.27 17.57
CA GLN A 132 12.78 -8.96 17.97
C GLN A 132 13.23 -7.66 17.30
N GLU A 133 13.09 -6.54 17.98
CA GLU A 133 13.37 -5.20 17.46
C GLU A 133 14.78 -5.06 16.87
N LYS A 134 15.83 -5.41 17.63
CA LYS A 134 17.23 -5.32 17.19
C LYS A 134 17.51 -6.11 15.92
N LYS A 135 16.81 -7.20 15.72
CA LYS A 135 16.91 -8.05 14.53
C LYS A 135 15.86 -7.71 13.47
N GLN A 136 14.91 -6.83 13.76
CA GLN A 136 13.76 -6.54 12.90
C GLN A 136 13.08 -7.84 12.42
N THR A 137 12.96 -8.81 13.31
CA THR A 137 12.43 -10.13 12.99
C THR A 137 11.10 -10.33 13.68
N LEU A 138 10.07 -10.55 12.87
CA LEU A 138 8.72 -10.87 13.32
C LEU A 138 8.50 -12.37 13.19
N ARG A 139 8.17 -13.03 14.29
CA ARG A 139 7.80 -14.43 14.34
C ARG A 139 6.30 -14.59 14.51
N LEU A 140 5.72 -15.56 13.83
CA LEU A 140 4.29 -15.80 13.76
C LEU A 140 3.93 -17.15 14.33
N TYR A 141 2.78 -17.28 14.96
CA TYR A 141 2.21 -18.58 15.33
C TYR A 141 1.77 -19.36 14.11
N TYR A 142 1.12 -18.66 13.17
CA TYR A 142 0.69 -19.21 11.89
C TYR A 142 0.69 -18.09 10.84
N THR A 143 0.73 -18.45 9.59
CA THR A 143 0.56 -17.53 8.49
C THR A 143 -0.06 -18.22 7.29
N LYS A 144 -1.01 -17.56 6.65
CA LYS A 144 -1.37 -17.85 5.26
C LYS A 144 -0.16 -17.47 4.38
N PRO A 145 -0.06 -17.96 3.15
CA PRO A 145 0.96 -17.50 2.24
C PRO A 145 0.91 -15.98 2.16
N LEU A 146 1.97 -15.31 2.64
CA LEU A 146 2.15 -13.88 2.51
C LEU A 146 2.80 -13.65 1.16
N GLU A 147 2.10 -12.96 0.29
CA GLU A 147 2.63 -12.48 -0.99
C GLU A 147 3.49 -11.23 -0.71
N GLU A 148 4.22 -10.74 -1.72
CA GLU A 148 5.01 -9.52 -1.62
C GLU A 148 4.10 -8.29 -1.60
N MET A 149 3.51 -7.98 -0.46
CA MET A 149 2.54 -6.91 -0.26
C MET A 149 2.80 -6.16 1.03
N SER A 150 2.15 -5.01 1.18
CA SER A 150 2.13 -4.27 2.44
C SER A 150 1.15 -4.92 3.41
N TYR A 151 1.63 -5.20 4.60
CA TYR A 151 0.87 -5.75 5.71
C TYR A 151 0.90 -4.80 6.90
N ALA A 152 -0.02 -5.02 7.83
CA ALA A 152 -0.02 -4.34 9.11
C ALA A 152 -0.19 -5.32 10.26
N VAL A 153 0.36 -4.94 11.40
CA VAL A 153 0.01 -5.51 12.71
C VAL A 153 -1.11 -4.65 13.30
N ILE A 154 -2.19 -5.27 13.75
CA ILE A 154 -3.25 -4.60 14.50
C ILE A 154 -2.88 -4.62 15.98
N HIS A 155 -2.77 -3.45 16.59
CA HIS A 155 -2.59 -3.26 18.03
C HIS A 155 -3.96 -3.13 18.69
N ASP A 156 -4.55 -4.29 19.05
CA ASP A 156 -5.95 -4.39 19.50
C ASP A 156 -6.29 -3.44 20.67
N GLN A 157 -5.34 -3.21 21.59
CA GLN A 157 -5.58 -2.33 22.74
C GLN A 157 -5.65 -0.84 22.38
N GLN A 158 -4.94 -0.43 21.33
CA GLN A 158 -4.90 0.95 20.87
C GLN A 158 -5.93 1.20 19.78
N GLN A 159 -6.55 0.15 19.22
CA GLN A 159 -7.39 0.20 18.04
C GLN A 159 -6.70 0.91 16.86
N GLU A 160 -5.43 0.60 16.68
CA GLU A 160 -4.54 1.12 15.67
C GLU A 160 -3.90 0.00 14.88
N PHE A 161 -3.32 0.31 13.72
CA PHE A 161 -2.47 -0.62 13.03
C PHE A 161 -1.18 0.04 12.57
N GLU A 162 -0.11 -0.72 12.60
CA GLU A 162 1.20 -0.30 12.12
C GLU A 162 1.59 -1.09 10.87
N GLU A 163 1.95 -0.37 9.83
CA GLU A 163 2.36 -0.93 8.55
C GLU A 163 3.78 -1.47 8.59
N PHE A 164 4.01 -2.61 7.94
CA PHE A 164 5.34 -3.14 7.72
C PHE A 164 5.51 -3.73 6.33
N GLN A 165 6.76 -3.76 5.86
CA GLN A 165 7.16 -4.42 4.63
C GLN A 165 8.11 -5.57 4.93
N ILE A 166 7.90 -6.69 4.25
CA ILE A 166 8.72 -7.88 4.38
C ILE A 166 9.96 -7.70 3.51
N LYS A 167 11.15 -7.66 4.14
CA LYS A 167 12.43 -7.64 3.41
C LYS A 167 12.77 -9.02 2.85
N LYS A 168 12.57 -10.07 3.66
CA LYS A 168 12.71 -11.47 3.25
C LYS A 168 12.03 -12.38 4.26
N ARG A 169 11.63 -13.55 3.79
CA ARG A 169 11.21 -14.64 4.65
C ARG A 169 12.44 -15.42 5.13
N LEU A 170 12.58 -15.63 6.43
CA LEU A 170 13.69 -16.37 7.02
C LEU A 170 13.35 -17.89 7.07
N ASP A 171 12.11 -18.19 7.45
CA ASP A 171 11.53 -19.55 7.45
C ASP A 171 10.00 -19.44 7.26
N LYS A 172 9.27 -20.55 7.51
CA LYS A 172 7.81 -20.60 7.34
C LYS A 172 7.07 -19.58 8.22
N LEU A 173 7.60 -19.26 9.39
CA LEU A 173 6.93 -18.45 10.41
C LEU A 173 7.73 -17.21 10.80
N SER A 174 8.90 -16.97 10.22
CA SER A 174 9.77 -15.85 10.58
C SER A 174 10.02 -14.92 9.40
N LEU A 175 9.76 -13.64 9.62
CA LEU A 175 9.87 -12.59 8.62
C LEU A 175 10.94 -11.57 9.05
N LYS A 176 11.82 -11.19 8.15
CA LYS A 176 12.70 -10.05 8.31
C LYS A 176 11.99 -8.83 7.74
N LEU A 177 11.84 -7.78 8.54
CA LEU A 177 11.21 -6.53 8.12
C LEU A 177 12.22 -5.57 7.49
N THR A 178 11.73 -4.68 6.63
CA THR A 178 12.53 -3.63 5.99
C THR A 178 12.90 -2.53 6.97
N LYS A 179 11.93 -2.16 7.85
CA LYS A 179 12.09 -1.17 8.91
C LYS A 179 11.62 -1.77 10.24
N PRO A 180 12.14 -1.30 11.39
CA PRO A 180 11.62 -1.75 12.68
C PRO A 180 10.18 -1.26 12.87
N LEU A 181 9.39 -2.04 13.60
CA LEU A 181 8.10 -1.58 14.11
C LEU A 181 8.34 -0.58 15.24
N GLN A 182 7.55 0.47 15.28
CA GLN A 182 7.65 1.54 16.27
C GLN A 182 6.91 1.17 17.55
N THR A 183 5.82 0.41 17.40
CA THR A 183 5.00 -0.03 18.51
C THR A 183 5.45 -1.41 18.98
N VAL A 184 5.44 -1.62 20.29
CA VAL A 184 5.74 -2.94 20.88
C VAL A 184 4.67 -3.93 20.49
N CYS A 185 5.03 -4.89 19.63
CA CYS A 185 4.13 -5.98 19.27
C CYS A 185 3.93 -6.93 20.46
N ARG A 186 2.67 -7.28 20.68
CA ARG A 186 2.28 -8.30 21.65
C ARG A 186 2.01 -9.62 20.94
N SER A 187 2.10 -10.68 21.73
CA SER A 187 1.67 -12.00 21.27
C SER A 187 0.18 -11.98 20.88
N GLU A 188 -0.17 -12.72 19.85
CA GLU A 188 -1.52 -12.88 19.28
C GLU A 188 -2.06 -11.69 18.49
N GLU A 189 -1.34 -10.56 18.43
CA GLU A 189 -1.73 -9.46 17.54
C GLU A 189 -1.83 -9.94 16.08
N LYS A 190 -2.85 -9.46 15.39
CA LYS A 190 -3.22 -9.95 14.07
C LYS A 190 -2.41 -9.29 12.98
N ILE A 191 -2.03 -10.09 12.00
CA ILE A 191 -1.46 -9.60 10.74
C ILE A 191 -2.54 -9.56 9.69
N VAL A 192 -2.70 -8.41 9.08
CA VAL A 192 -3.73 -8.10 8.09
C VAL A 192 -3.11 -7.41 6.88
N ARG A 193 -3.81 -7.44 5.76
CA ARG A 193 -3.41 -6.72 4.55
C ARG A 193 -3.91 -5.28 4.60
N ILE A 194 -3.08 -4.37 4.11
CA ILE A 194 -3.45 -2.97 3.95
C ILE A 194 -4.17 -2.77 2.61
N ILE A 195 -5.24 -2.00 2.64
CA ILE A 195 -5.99 -1.49 1.50
C ILE A 195 -5.72 0.01 1.46
N ARG A 196 -5.12 0.51 0.37
CA ARG A 196 -4.78 1.93 0.24
C ARG A 196 -5.84 2.65 -0.57
N GLY A 197 -6.19 3.86 -0.13
CA GLY A 197 -6.98 4.80 -0.90
C GLY A 197 -6.12 5.81 -1.65
N MET A 198 -6.77 6.61 -2.47
CA MET A 198 -6.19 7.78 -3.13
C MET A 198 -6.63 9.03 -2.39
N VAL A 199 -5.75 10.01 -2.33
CA VAL A 199 -6.03 11.37 -1.86
C VAL A 199 -5.41 12.33 -2.86
N ASP A 200 -6.18 13.28 -3.36
CA ASP A 200 -5.66 14.32 -4.25
C ASP A 200 -5.17 15.55 -3.46
N GLU A 201 -4.60 16.51 -4.15
CA GLU A 201 -4.04 17.73 -3.55
C GLU A 201 -5.08 18.62 -2.87
N SER A 202 -6.36 18.48 -3.20
CA SER A 202 -7.44 19.19 -2.55
C SER A 202 -7.90 18.53 -1.25
N GLY A 203 -7.45 17.30 -0.98
CA GLY A 203 -7.92 16.45 0.12
C GLY A 203 -9.16 15.65 -0.24
N LYS A 204 -9.52 15.56 -1.54
CA LYS A 204 -10.55 14.62 -1.99
C LYS A 204 -9.99 13.21 -1.95
N TYR A 205 -10.70 12.30 -1.31
CA TYR A 205 -10.24 10.92 -1.13
C TYR A 205 -11.22 9.89 -1.69
N LEU A 206 -10.65 8.75 -2.08
CA LEU A 206 -11.37 7.56 -2.54
C LEU A 206 -10.69 6.31 -1.98
N LEU A 207 -11.43 5.52 -1.22
CA LEU A 207 -10.99 4.22 -0.70
C LEU A 207 -12.00 3.16 -1.15
N ARG A 208 -11.53 2.13 -1.84
CA ARG A 208 -12.33 0.97 -2.25
C ARG A 208 -11.89 -0.27 -1.52
N MET A 209 -12.83 -0.93 -0.88
CA MET A 209 -12.63 -2.15 -0.11
C MET A 209 -13.49 -3.25 -0.69
N GLN A 210 -13.01 -4.49 -0.66
CA GLN A 210 -13.85 -5.62 -1.02
C GLN A 210 -14.90 -5.80 0.07
N ASP A 211 -16.17 -5.99 -0.31
CA ASP A 211 -17.19 -6.36 0.66
C ASP A 211 -16.89 -7.76 1.21
N ASP A 212 -16.65 -7.84 2.50
CA ASP A 212 -16.36 -9.10 3.20
C ASP A 212 -17.64 -9.77 3.77
N GLY A 213 -18.81 -9.33 3.28
CA GLY A 213 -20.14 -9.79 3.68
C GLY A 213 -20.70 -9.06 4.90
N ASP A 214 -21.90 -9.49 5.31
CA ASP A 214 -22.64 -8.84 6.40
C ASP A 214 -21.82 -8.70 7.68
N GLY A 215 -21.87 -7.50 8.25
CA GLY A 215 -21.15 -7.16 9.47
C GLY A 215 -19.63 -7.15 9.31
N ALA A 216 -19.11 -6.91 8.10
CA ALA A 216 -17.67 -6.69 7.92
C ALA A 216 -17.25 -5.41 8.63
N GLU A 217 -16.15 -5.49 9.36
CA GLU A 217 -15.56 -4.39 10.10
C GLU A 217 -14.19 -4.04 9.53
N TYR A 218 -13.96 -2.75 9.41
CA TYR A 218 -12.70 -2.19 8.94
C TYR A 218 -12.16 -1.19 9.96
N LEU A 219 -10.85 -1.19 10.13
CA LEU A 219 -10.14 -0.14 10.83
C LEU A 219 -9.49 0.75 9.79
N ILE A 220 -9.87 2.03 9.76
CA ILE A 220 -9.36 3.02 8.81
C ILE A 220 -8.37 3.90 9.52
N ARG A 221 -7.21 4.10 8.89
CA ARG A 221 -6.22 5.13 9.25
C ARG A 221 -6.30 6.25 8.21
N TYR A 222 -6.34 7.47 8.67
CA TYR A 222 -6.19 8.65 7.84
C TYR A 222 -5.16 9.59 8.45
N VAL A 223 -4.39 10.26 7.61
CA VAL A 223 -3.39 11.25 8.02
C VAL A 223 -3.84 12.61 7.53
N VAL A 224 -3.99 13.55 8.46
CA VAL A 224 -4.40 14.94 8.20
C VAL A 224 -3.40 15.86 8.87
N ASN A 225 -2.78 16.76 8.10
CA ASN A 225 -1.78 17.70 8.61
C ASN A 225 -0.67 17.02 9.45
N GLY A 226 -0.15 15.88 8.95
CA GLY A 226 0.90 15.09 9.60
C GLY A 226 0.44 14.26 10.81
N LYS A 227 -0.85 14.30 11.19
CA LYS A 227 -1.37 13.54 12.33
C LYS A 227 -2.18 12.35 11.85
N ALA A 228 -1.82 11.16 12.32
CA ALA A 228 -2.60 9.95 12.09
C ALA A 228 -3.78 9.87 13.05
N ALA A 229 -4.94 9.45 12.54
CA ALA A 229 -6.09 9.08 13.34
C ALA A 229 -6.71 7.80 12.80
N PHE A 230 -7.43 7.09 13.66
CA PHE A 230 -8.02 5.80 13.36
C PHE A 230 -9.52 5.81 13.64
N LYS A 231 -10.28 5.13 12.77
CA LYS A 231 -11.73 4.98 12.92
C LYS A 231 -12.13 3.56 12.55
N LYS A 232 -12.88 2.92 13.44
CA LYS A 232 -13.52 1.65 13.14
C LYS A 232 -14.86 1.91 12.45
N ILE A 233 -15.10 1.24 11.34
CA ILE A 233 -16.36 1.28 10.61
C ILE A 233 -16.91 -0.14 10.41
N SER A 234 -18.22 -0.27 10.35
CA SER A 234 -18.91 -1.48 9.92
C SER A 234 -19.58 -1.22 8.59
N THR A 235 -19.78 -2.26 7.78
CA THR A 235 -20.49 -2.16 6.50
C THR A 235 -21.93 -1.65 6.65
N GLU A 236 -22.53 -1.83 7.81
CA GLU A 236 -23.87 -1.35 8.14
C GLU A 236 -23.93 0.16 8.42
N SER A 237 -22.78 0.80 8.69
CA SER A 237 -22.69 2.20 9.15
C SER A 237 -21.84 3.10 8.24
N LEU A 238 -21.68 2.75 6.96
CA LEU A 238 -20.89 3.55 6.01
C LEU A 238 -21.51 4.93 5.77
N GLN A 239 -21.05 5.91 6.55
CA GLN A 239 -21.24 7.32 6.24
C GLN A 239 -19.88 7.92 5.81
N PRO A 240 -19.87 8.89 4.85
CA PRO A 240 -18.64 9.58 4.46
C PRO A 240 -17.92 10.16 5.68
N LEU A 241 -16.60 10.05 5.71
CA LEU A 241 -15.77 10.79 6.65
C LEU A 241 -15.78 12.24 6.17
N GLY A 242 -16.52 13.13 6.78
CA GLY A 242 -16.26 14.44 6.28
C GLY A 242 -17.16 15.62 6.62
N GLU A 243 -18.38 15.46 7.02
CA GLU A 243 -19.18 16.67 7.34
C GLU A 243 -19.41 16.89 8.84
N SER A 244 -19.15 15.92 9.68
CA SER A 244 -19.43 16.03 11.12
C SER A 244 -18.21 16.14 12.03
N GLU A 245 -17.00 15.92 11.53
CA GLU A 245 -15.77 15.94 12.35
C GLU A 245 -14.95 17.23 12.24
N GLU A 246 -15.23 18.12 11.32
CA GLU A 246 -14.58 19.46 11.28
C GLU A 246 -14.79 20.29 12.57
N ARG A 247 -15.65 19.85 13.49
CA ARG A 247 -15.92 20.54 14.76
C ARG A 247 -15.24 19.91 15.99
N ARG A 248 -14.39 18.87 15.82
CA ARG A 248 -13.79 18.16 16.96
C ARG A 248 -12.29 17.88 16.86
N ILE A 249 -11.56 18.57 15.96
CA ILE A 249 -10.09 18.52 15.94
C ILE A 249 -9.54 19.87 16.39
#